data_375cc7cc9db20fd053889638486a69e8
#
_entry.id   375cc7cc9db20fd053889638486a69e8
#
_cell.length_a   1.000
_cell.length_b   1.000
_cell.length_c   1.000
_cell.angle_alpha   90.00
_cell.angle_beta   90.00
_cell.angle_gamma   90.00
#
_symmetry.space_group_name_H-M   'P 1'
#
loop_
_entity.id
_entity.type
_entity.pdbx_description
1 polymer ?
#
loop_
_entity_poly.entity_id
_entity_poly.type
_entity_poly.pdbx_seq_one_letter_code
_entity_poly.pdbx_strand_id
1 'polypeptide(L)'
;STSVQLNGTLGDASLGRLKRYIRQNPEVQTLELGSMPGTINKSMTLVMGRWVRKQGLDTQLTASSWIASGAVDLFLSGRERRIECGARIGVHAWGNTFGDLIISAEDNKNSWHVDHQEDIRFFNDLGYDGKTLYDFIISSASHDEIHYMTTEEMNRFGFASTPLSC
;
A
#
# COMPACT_ATOMS: atom_id res chain seq x y z
N SER A 1 11.04 21.84 3.81
CA SER A 1 9.82 21.19 3.37
C SER A 1 9.37 20.18 4.39
N THR A 2 8.06 20.08 4.63
CA THR A 2 7.47 19.11 5.55
C THR A 2 7.10 17.79 4.86
N SER A 3 7.35 17.66 3.56
CA SER A 3 7.07 16.46 2.81
C SER A 3 8.30 15.96 2.06
N VAL A 4 8.32 14.66 1.79
CA VAL A 4 9.33 14.02 0.95
C VAL A 4 8.62 13.12 -0.05
N GLN A 5 9.09 13.13 -1.30
CA GLN A 5 8.55 12.29 -2.34
C GLN A 5 9.27 10.95 -2.41
N LEU A 6 8.49 9.87 -2.48
CA LEU A 6 8.98 8.51 -2.65
C LEU A 6 8.64 8.02 -4.04
N ASN A 7 9.62 7.40 -4.72
CA ASN A 7 9.44 6.83 -6.05
C ASN A 7 10.16 5.48 -6.14
N GLY A 8 9.77 4.68 -7.10
CA GLY A 8 10.43 3.43 -7.41
C GLY A 8 9.85 2.22 -6.67
N THR A 9 10.51 1.10 -6.83
CA THR A 9 10.10 -0.18 -6.26
C THR A 9 10.62 -0.32 -4.83
N LEU A 10 9.76 -0.78 -3.93
CA LEU A 10 10.13 -1.06 -2.54
C LEU A 10 10.93 -2.36 -2.46
N GLY A 11 11.91 -2.40 -1.57
CA GLY A 11 12.78 -3.55 -1.39
C GLY A 11 13.37 -3.60 0.02
N ASP A 12 14.37 -4.47 0.21
CA ASP A 12 14.96 -4.75 1.52
C ASP A 12 15.55 -3.51 2.20
N ALA A 13 16.10 -2.58 1.42
CA ALA A 13 16.77 -1.39 1.95
C ALA A 13 15.81 -0.21 2.18
N SER A 14 14.56 -0.28 1.73
CA SER A 14 13.65 0.86 1.71
C SER A 14 13.37 1.42 3.10
N LEU A 15 13.08 0.56 4.06
CA LEU A 15 12.80 1.00 5.44
C LEU A 15 14.01 1.69 6.07
N GLY A 16 15.19 1.11 5.93
CA GLY A 16 16.41 1.69 6.49
C GLY A 16 16.73 3.05 5.89
N ARG A 17 16.53 3.19 4.58
CA ARG A 17 16.74 4.47 3.88
C ARG A 17 15.73 5.52 4.35
N LEU A 18 14.46 5.14 4.51
CA LEU A 18 13.44 6.07 5.01
C LEU A 18 13.73 6.50 6.44
N LYS A 19 14.06 5.56 7.32
CA LYS A 19 14.42 5.87 8.71
C LYS A 19 15.58 6.86 8.78
N ARG A 20 16.61 6.65 7.97
CA ARG A 20 17.77 7.54 7.91
C ARG A 20 17.38 8.94 7.45
N TYR A 21 16.56 9.00 6.39
CA TYR A 21 16.11 10.28 5.85
C TYR A 21 15.31 11.07 6.90
N ILE A 22 14.36 10.43 7.55
CA ILE A 22 13.52 11.08 8.59
C ILE A 22 14.38 11.54 9.77
N ARG A 23 15.38 10.75 10.16
CA ARG A 23 16.29 11.13 11.25
C ARG A 23 17.08 12.39 10.89
N GLN A 24 17.47 12.53 9.64
CA GLN A 24 18.23 13.70 9.14
C GLN A 24 17.31 14.89 8.84
N ASN A 25 16.01 14.65 8.67
CA ASN A 25 15.03 15.68 8.32
C ASN A 25 13.80 15.54 9.21
N PRO A 26 13.95 15.86 10.52
CA PRO A 26 12.88 15.60 11.49
C PRO A 26 11.62 16.46 11.29
N GLU A 27 11.70 17.51 10.47
CA GLU A 27 10.57 18.35 10.10
C GLU A 27 9.59 17.66 9.15
N VAL A 28 9.99 16.55 8.50
CA VAL A 28 9.14 15.84 7.55
C VAL A 28 8.00 15.15 8.29
N GLN A 29 6.76 15.45 7.84
CA GLN A 29 5.53 14.92 8.40
C GLN A 29 4.72 14.13 7.40
N THR A 30 4.99 14.30 6.10
CA THR A 30 4.21 13.70 5.02
C THR A 30 5.12 12.97 4.02
N LEU A 31 4.72 11.76 3.70
CA LEU A 31 5.30 10.98 2.61
C LEU A 31 4.40 11.14 1.39
N GLU A 32 4.91 11.76 0.33
CA GLU A 32 4.21 11.85 -0.94
C GLU A 32 4.67 10.70 -1.81
N LEU A 33 3.76 9.78 -2.17
CA LEU A 33 4.08 8.68 -3.05
C LEU A 33 3.84 9.11 -4.49
N GLY A 34 4.89 9.07 -5.30
CA GLY A 34 4.84 9.47 -6.70
C GLY A 34 4.54 8.30 -7.61
N SER A 35 5.56 7.73 -8.22
CA SER A 35 5.46 6.57 -9.10
C SER A 35 6.08 5.36 -8.42
N MET A 36 5.25 4.44 -7.93
CA MET A 36 5.69 3.28 -7.16
C MET A 36 4.93 2.03 -7.61
N PRO A 37 5.57 1.15 -8.41
CA PRO A 37 4.87 0.01 -9.01
C PRO A 37 4.63 -1.16 -8.05
N GLY A 38 5.29 -1.20 -6.90
CA GLY A 38 5.11 -2.29 -5.96
C GLY A 38 6.33 -2.57 -5.09
N THR A 39 6.43 -3.81 -4.63
CA THR A 39 7.51 -4.28 -3.78
C THR A 39 8.08 -5.59 -4.28
N ILE A 40 9.38 -5.80 -4.04
CA ILE A 40 10.04 -7.10 -4.20
C ILE A 40 10.14 -7.87 -2.88
N ASN A 41 9.74 -7.25 -1.77
CA ASN A 41 9.72 -7.89 -0.46
C ASN A 41 8.49 -7.42 0.32
N LYS A 42 7.41 -8.19 0.24
CA LYS A 42 6.15 -7.84 0.87
C LYS A 42 6.26 -7.75 2.40
N SER A 43 6.87 -8.74 3.04
CA SER A 43 6.97 -8.75 4.50
C SER A 43 7.70 -7.50 5.02
N MET A 44 8.77 -7.08 4.36
CA MET A 44 9.45 -5.83 4.71
C MET A 44 8.60 -4.60 4.49
N THR A 45 7.78 -4.59 3.43
CA THR A 45 6.87 -3.49 3.17
C THR A 45 5.82 -3.34 4.27
N LEU A 46 5.30 -4.45 4.79
CA LEU A 46 4.35 -4.40 5.91
C LEU A 46 5.02 -3.89 7.19
N VAL A 47 6.26 -4.29 7.45
CA VAL A 47 7.05 -3.75 8.57
C VAL A 47 7.23 -2.24 8.41
N MET A 48 7.58 -1.80 7.19
CA MET A 48 7.74 -0.38 6.88
C MET A 48 6.43 0.39 7.11
N GLY A 49 5.31 -0.16 6.66
CA GLY A 49 4.00 0.44 6.87
C GLY A 49 3.66 0.62 8.34
N ARG A 50 3.89 -0.41 9.15
CA ARG A 50 3.67 -0.31 10.60
C ARG A 50 4.56 0.75 11.24
N TRP A 51 5.80 0.87 10.79
CA TRP A 51 6.71 1.91 11.26
C TRP A 51 6.18 3.31 10.90
N VAL A 52 5.72 3.51 9.67
CA VAL A 52 5.13 4.79 9.22
C VAL A 52 3.97 5.20 10.11
N ARG A 53 3.04 4.29 10.39
CA ARG A 53 1.90 4.56 11.28
C ARG A 53 2.37 4.89 12.69
N LYS A 54 3.30 4.14 13.22
CA LYS A 54 3.84 4.34 14.57
C LYS A 54 4.52 5.70 14.71
N GLN A 55 5.20 6.17 13.67
CA GLN A 55 5.83 7.49 13.67
C GLN A 55 4.82 8.63 13.51
N GLY A 56 3.58 8.34 13.20
CA GLY A 56 2.56 9.36 12.98
C GLY A 56 2.73 10.13 11.67
N LEU A 57 3.40 9.53 10.69
CA LEU A 57 3.58 10.16 9.38
C LEU A 57 2.29 10.07 8.56
N ASP A 58 2.02 11.12 7.81
CA ASP A 58 0.91 11.18 6.87
C ASP A 58 1.38 10.69 5.48
N THR A 59 0.45 10.23 4.66
CA THR A 59 0.73 9.88 3.27
C THR A 59 -0.14 10.69 2.33
N GLN A 60 0.36 10.95 1.13
CA GLN A 60 -0.33 11.76 0.13
C GLN A 60 -0.07 11.26 -1.27
N LEU A 61 -1.11 11.30 -2.10
CA LEU A 61 -1.03 11.11 -3.54
C LEU A 61 -1.42 12.41 -4.22
N THR A 62 -0.63 12.84 -5.18
CA THR A 62 -0.96 13.98 -6.05
C THR A 62 -1.71 13.49 -7.29
N ALA A 63 -2.23 14.41 -8.09
CA ALA A 63 -2.94 14.08 -9.34
C ALA A 63 -2.08 13.25 -10.32
N SER A 64 -0.76 13.35 -10.24
CA SER A 64 0.16 12.60 -11.08
C SER A 64 0.68 11.31 -10.44
N SER A 65 0.29 11.01 -9.22
CA SER A 65 0.73 9.80 -8.51
C SER A 65 0.17 8.54 -9.17
N TRP A 66 1.01 7.53 -9.23
CA TRP A 66 0.64 6.19 -9.67
C TRP A 66 1.27 5.18 -8.74
N ILE A 67 0.46 4.49 -7.96
CA ILE A 67 0.93 3.45 -7.04
C ILE A 67 0.20 2.15 -7.33
N ALA A 68 0.88 1.04 -7.07
CA ALA A 68 0.31 -0.28 -7.29
C ALA A 68 0.87 -1.28 -6.30
N SER A 69 0.12 -2.37 -6.06
CA SER A 69 0.58 -3.54 -5.30
C SER A 69 1.05 -3.14 -3.88
N GLY A 70 2.29 -3.52 -3.48
CA GLY A 70 2.81 -3.22 -2.14
C GLY A 70 2.91 -1.73 -1.81
N ALA A 71 3.00 -0.86 -2.80
CA ALA A 71 2.99 0.58 -2.56
C ALA A 71 1.63 1.06 -2.00
N VAL A 72 0.54 0.34 -2.30
CA VAL A 72 -0.78 0.61 -1.74
C VAL A 72 -0.76 0.37 -0.22
N ASP A 73 -0.12 -0.71 0.22
CA ASP A 73 0.02 -1.02 1.65
C ASP A 73 0.75 0.12 2.38
N LEU A 74 1.80 0.63 1.78
CA LEU A 74 2.55 1.75 2.35
C LEU A 74 1.68 3.02 2.43
N PHE A 75 0.93 3.33 1.37
CA PHE A 75 0.03 4.48 1.37
C PHE A 75 -1.03 4.39 2.49
N LEU A 76 -1.63 3.21 2.63
CA LEU A 76 -2.67 2.97 3.64
C LEU A 76 -2.15 3.05 5.08
N SER A 77 -0.84 3.02 5.26
CA SER A 77 -0.20 3.14 6.57
C SER A 77 -0.18 4.56 7.12
N GLY A 78 -0.38 5.56 6.29
CA GLY A 78 -0.41 6.96 6.74
C GLY A 78 -1.44 7.21 7.81
N ARG A 79 -1.08 8.03 8.81
CA ARG A 79 -2.01 8.45 9.86
C ARG A 79 -3.18 9.22 9.25
N GLU A 80 -2.87 10.29 8.53
CA GLU A 80 -3.80 10.96 7.63
C GLU A 80 -3.41 10.63 6.20
N ARG A 81 -4.40 10.42 5.35
CA ARG A 81 -4.18 10.03 3.95
C ARG A 81 -4.93 10.99 3.05
N ARG A 82 -4.21 11.64 2.15
CA ARG A 82 -4.78 12.59 1.20
C ARG A 82 -4.59 12.09 -0.22
N ILE A 83 -5.64 12.17 -1.02
CA ILE A 83 -5.63 11.78 -2.42
C ILE A 83 -6.17 12.93 -3.25
N GLU A 84 -5.37 13.44 -4.18
CA GLU A 84 -5.87 14.39 -5.19
C GLU A 84 -6.58 13.62 -6.31
N CYS A 85 -7.63 14.22 -6.86
CA CYS A 85 -8.32 13.68 -8.03
C CYS A 85 -7.32 13.51 -9.19
N GLY A 86 -7.36 12.36 -9.85
CA GLY A 86 -6.40 12.02 -10.90
C GLY A 86 -5.36 11.00 -10.48
N ALA A 87 -5.10 10.85 -9.19
CA ALA A 87 -4.19 9.82 -8.68
C ALA A 87 -4.68 8.42 -9.07
N ARG A 88 -3.74 7.55 -9.44
CA ARG A 88 -4.06 6.17 -9.87
C ARG A 88 -3.58 5.18 -8.82
N ILE A 89 -4.49 4.35 -8.35
CA ILE A 89 -4.22 3.30 -7.37
C ILE A 89 -4.57 1.96 -7.99
N GLY A 90 -3.55 1.12 -8.21
CA GLY A 90 -3.71 -0.20 -8.81
C GLY A 90 -3.66 -1.31 -7.77
N VAL A 91 -4.63 -2.20 -7.82
CA VAL A 91 -4.70 -3.37 -6.93
C VAL A 91 -4.83 -4.65 -7.72
N HIS A 92 -4.31 -5.74 -7.16
CA HIS A 92 -4.40 -7.07 -7.76
C HIS A 92 -4.04 -8.13 -6.71
N ALA A 93 -4.37 -9.40 -7.02
CA ALA A 93 -3.94 -10.52 -6.20
C ALA A 93 -2.41 -10.62 -6.21
N TRP A 94 -1.83 -10.99 -5.07
CA TRP A 94 -0.40 -11.22 -5.01
C TRP A 94 -0.03 -12.53 -5.72
N GLY A 95 1.22 -12.62 -6.18
CA GLY A 95 1.79 -13.84 -6.73
C GLY A 95 3.26 -13.97 -6.33
N ASN A 96 3.67 -15.19 -6.02
CA ASN A 96 5.05 -15.54 -5.71
C ASN A 96 5.57 -16.56 -6.71
N THR A 97 6.80 -16.38 -7.18
CA THR A 97 7.44 -17.27 -8.14
C THR A 97 8.48 -18.14 -7.42
N PHE A 98 8.39 -19.45 -7.63
CA PHE A 98 9.34 -20.44 -7.13
C PHE A 98 9.85 -21.23 -8.34
N GLY A 99 10.95 -20.76 -8.95
CA GLY A 99 11.42 -21.31 -10.21
C GLY A 99 10.38 -21.08 -11.31
N ASP A 100 9.88 -22.18 -11.90
CA ASP A 100 8.82 -22.13 -12.93
C ASP A 100 7.41 -22.17 -12.32
N LEU A 101 7.29 -22.34 -11.01
CA LEU A 101 6.01 -22.39 -10.30
C LEU A 101 5.60 -21.03 -9.81
N ILE A 102 4.38 -20.61 -10.13
CA ILE A 102 3.76 -19.39 -9.61
C ILE A 102 2.66 -19.80 -8.65
N ILE A 103 2.74 -19.30 -7.40
CA ILE A 103 1.69 -19.45 -6.41
C ILE A 103 1.07 -18.07 -6.19
N SER A 104 -0.24 -17.97 -6.34
CA SER A 104 -0.95 -16.69 -6.24
C SER A 104 -2.11 -16.77 -5.25
N ALA A 105 -2.60 -15.61 -4.83
CA ALA A 105 -3.74 -15.51 -3.92
C ALA A 105 -5.01 -16.13 -4.51
N GLU A 106 -5.20 -16.02 -5.83
CA GLU A 106 -6.35 -16.60 -6.50
C GLU A 106 -6.34 -18.13 -6.52
N ASP A 107 -5.16 -18.74 -6.44
CA ASP A 107 -5.01 -20.21 -6.35
C ASP A 107 -5.22 -20.70 -4.92
N ASN A 108 -4.99 -19.85 -3.93
CA ASN A 108 -5.10 -20.15 -2.50
C ASN A 108 -6.22 -19.33 -1.86
N LYS A 109 -7.45 -19.53 -2.32
CA LYS A 109 -8.59 -18.72 -1.86
C LYS A 109 -9.04 -18.99 -0.42
N ASN A 110 -8.41 -19.94 0.27
CA ASN A 110 -8.73 -20.20 1.66
C ASN A 110 -8.21 -19.06 2.54
N SER A 111 -9.13 -18.30 3.14
CA SER A 111 -8.80 -17.15 3.99
C SER A 111 -8.03 -17.52 5.26
N TRP A 112 -7.88 -18.79 5.56
CA TRP A 112 -7.08 -19.29 6.68
C TRP A 112 -5.62 -19.54 6.31
N HIS A 113 -5.25 -19.40 5.04
CA HIS A 113 -3.86 -19.57 4.63
C HIS A 113 -2.99 -18.47 5.27
N VAL A 114 -1.78 -18.83 5.71
CA VAL A 114 -0.90 -17.92 6.46
C VAL A 114 -0.60 -16.62 5.68
N ASP A 115 -0.45 -16.72 4.36
CA ASP A 115 -0.16 -15.55 3.51
C ASP A 115 -1.33 -14.57 3.47
N HIS A 116 -2.58 -15.09 3.44
CA HIS A 116 -3.76 -14.25 3.54
C HIS A 116 -3.86 -13.59 4.91
N GLN A 117 -3.55 -14.33 5.98
CA GLN A 117 -3.65 -13.82 7.34
C GLN A 117 -2.68 -12.68 7.62
N GLU A 118 -1.49 -12.72 7.04
CA GLU A 118 -0.51 -11.64 7.20
C GLU A 118 -1.08 -10.29 6.73
N ASP A 119 -1.68 -10.26 5.54
CA ASP A 119 -2.29 -9.05 4.98
C ASP A 119 -3.53 -8.60 5.74
N ILE A 120 -4.42 -9.54 6.07
CA ILE A 120 -5.64 -9.24 6.80
C ILE A 120 -5.30 -8.63 8.16
N ARG A 121 -4.33 -9.20 8.85
CA ARG A 121 -3.87 -8.69 10.15
C ARG A 121 -3.26 -7.30 10.01
N PHE A 122 -2.45 -7.09 8.97
CA PHE A 122 -1.85 -5.78 8.69
C PHE A 122 -2.92 -4.71 8.55
N PHE A 123 -3.93 -4.95 7.71
CA PHE A 123 -5.02 -3.98 7.51
C PHE A 123 -5.84 -3.77 8.78
N ASN A 124 -6.12 -4.82 9.52
CA ASN A 124 -6.83 -4.71 10.82
C ASN A 124 -6.03 -3.85 11.80
N ASP A 125 -4.73 -4.05 11.88
CA ASP A 125 -3.85 -3.28 12.77
C ASP A 125 -3.84 -1.79 12.42
N LEU A 126 -4.06 -1.46 11.14
CA LEU A 126 -4.17 -0.08 10.67
C LEU A 126 -5.58 0.52 10.86
N GLY A 127 -6.55 -0.27 11.29
CA GLY A 127 -7.92 0.19 11.55
C GLY A 127 -8.90 -0.01 10.41
N TYR A 128 -8.53 -0.74 9.35
CA TYR A 128 -9.45 -1.08 8.28
C TYR A 128 -10.21 -2.36 8.62
N ASP A 129 -11.31 -2.62 7.90
CA ASP A 129 -11.91 -3.96 7.88
C ASP A 129 -11.01 -4.84 7.00
N GLY A 130 -10.07 -5.52 7.64
CA GLY A 130 -8.98 -6.19 6.94
C GLY A 130 -9.46 -7.27 5.98
N LYS A 131 -10.42 -8.09 6.40
CA LYS A 131 -10.92 -9.17 5.53
C LYS A 131 -11.67 -8.62 4.31
N THR A 132 -12.54 -7.65 4.52
CA THR A 132 -13.32 -7.03 3.43
C THR A 132 -12.41 -6.33 2.43
N LEU A 133 -11.44 -5.57 2.90
CA LEU A 133 -10.46 -4.90 2.04
C LEU A 133 -9.60 -5.91 1.30
N TYR A 134 -9.09 -6.91 2.00
CA TYR A 134 -8.24 -7.93 1.40
C TYR A 134 -8.98 -8.73 0.33
N ASP A 135 -10.21 -9.17 0.62
CA ASP A 135 -11.04 -9.91 -0.34
C ASP A 135 -11.29 -9.08 -1.61
N PHE A 136 -11.53 -7.77 -1.46
CA PHE A 136 -11.65 -6.87 -2.60
C PHE A 136 -10.36 -6.85 -3.44
N ILE A 137 -9.22 -6.68 -2.80
CA ILE A 137 -7.93 -6.57 -3.49
C ILE A 137 -7.63 -7.83 -4.31
N ILE A 138 -7.75 -9.02 -3.70
CA ILE A 138 -7.39 -10.26 -4.38
C ILE A 138 -8.42 -10.71 -5.43
N SER A 139 -9.64 -10.19 -5.37
CA SER A 139 -10.70 -10.50 -6.35
C SER A 139 -10.80 -9.47 -7.47
N SER A 140 -10.12 -8.32 -7.35
CA SER A 140 -10.23 -7.24 -8.34
C SER A 140 -9.48 -7.52 -9.63
N ALA A 141 -8.35 -8.20 -9.55
CA ALA A 141 -7.54 -8.61 -10.70
C ALA A 141 -6.65 -9.79 -10.31
N SER A 142 -6.25 -10.60 -11.29
CA SER A 142 -5.30 -11.68 -11.07
C SER A 142 -3.90 -11.13 -10.77
N HIS A 143 -2.96 -12.00 -10.38
CA HIS A 143 -1.60 -11.59 -10.02
C HIS A 143 -0.81 -10.93 -11.16
N ASP A 144 -1.21 -11.16 -12.41
CA ASP A 144 -0.55 -10.61 -13.61
C ASP A 144 -1.34 -9.46 -14.25
N GLU A 145 -2.42 -9.01 -13.63
CA GLU A 145 -3.25 -7.91 -14.08
C GLU A 145 -3.34 -6.82 -13.01
N ILE A 146 -3.88 -5.67 -13.36
CA ILE A 146 -4.10 -4.55 -12.43
C ILE A 146 -5.51 -4.01 -12.63
N HIS A 147 -6.21 -3.82 -11.51
CA HIS A 147 -7.45 -3.06 -11.45
C HIS A 147 -7.15 -1.69 -10.87
N TYR A 148 -7.44 -0.62 -11.63
CA TYR A 148 -7.33 0.74 -11.11
C TYR A 148 -8.61 1.11 -10.38
N MET A 149 -8.47 1.50 -9.13
CA MET A 149 -9.61 1.80 -8.27
C MET A 149 -10.37 3.04 -8.75
N THR A 150 -11.70 2.96 -8.70
CA THR A 150 -12.57 4.11 -8.92
C THR A 150 -12.61 4.99 -7.67
N THR A 151 -13.04 6.24 -7.82
CA THR A 151 -13.28 7.12 -6.67
C THR A 151 -14.26 6.51 -5.67
N GLU A 152 -15.32 5.87 -6.16
CA GLU A 152 -16.30 5.20 -5.31
C GLU A 152 -15.68 4.09 -4.47
N GLU A 153 -14.80 3.28 -5.08
CA GLU A 153 -14.08 2.21 -4.38
C GLU A 153 -13.13 2.78 -3.34
N MET A 154 -12.37 3.83 -3.67
CA MET A 154 -11.48 4.50 -2.72
C MET A 154 -12.25 5.01 -1.49
N ASN A 155 -13.40 5.63 -1.72
CA ASN A 155 -14.25 6.14 -0.64
C ASN A 155 -14.87 5.01 0.18
N ARG A 156 -15.32 3.95 -0.48
CA ARG A 156 -15.93 2.79 0.17
C ARG A 156 -14.98 2.16 1.19
N PHE A 157 -13.69 2.06 0.88
CA PHE A 157 -12.72 1.43 1.75
C PHE A 157 -11.95 2.42 2.64
N GLY A 158 -12.30 3.70 2.59
CA GLY A 158 -11.67 4.71 3.43
C GLY A 158 -10.20 4.95 3.11
N PHE A 159 -9.81 4.90 1.84
CA PHE A 159 -8.43 5.12 1.42
C PHE A 159 -7.94 6.51 1.79
N ALA A 160 -8.74 7.54 1.58
CA ALA A 160 -8.45 8.88 2.05
C ALA A 160 -9.16 9.16 3.37
N SER A 161 -8.53 9.94 4.24
CA SER A 161 -9.11 10.34 5.53
C SER A 161 -10.36 11.19 5.35
N THR A 162 -10.41 11.97 4.26
CA THR A 162 -11.60 12.71 3.84
C THR A 162 -12.04 12.16 2.47
N PRO A 163 -13.32 11.76 2.30
CA PRO A 163 -13.79 11.24 1.02
C PRO A 163 -13.52 12.19 -0.15
N LEU A 164 -13.25 11.61 -1.32
CA LEU A 164 -13.03 12.35 -2.56
C LEU A 164 -14.36 12.78 -3.16
N SER A 165 -14.33 13.94 -3.85
CA SER A 165 -15.50 14.52 -4.53
C SER A 165 -15.33 14.58 -6.05
N CYS A 166 -14.39 13.82 -6.62
CA CYS A 166 -14.16 13.84 -8.06
C CYS A 166 -15.04 12.88 -8.87
#